data_7ffa6ef0d934caed558234a32f65bc6f
#
_entry.id   7ffa6ef0d934caed558234a32f65bc6f
#
_cell.length_a   1.000
_cell.length_b   1.000
_cell.length_c   1.000
_cell.angle_alpha   90.00
_cell.angle_beta   90.00
_cell.angle_gamma   90.00
#
_symmetry.space_group_name_H-M   'P 1'
#
loop_
_entity.id
_entity.type
_entity.pdbx_description
1 polymer ?
#
loop_
_entity_poly.entity_id
_entity_poly.type
_entity_poly.pdbx_seq_one_letter_code
_entity_poly.pdbx_strand_id
1 'polypeptide(L)'
;MRYGYGRISTDKESQRFDRQEDKLRDAGCGEIYLERVSGTSKRKPELERLLSELHEGDELVCVSIDRLGRSTQQVLELVNRLEDMGVILISLKEGFQTNTPQGRFFLTIVAAFSELEVEMCRSRVRD
;
A
#
# COMPACT_ATOMS: atom_id res chain seq x y z
N MET A 1 -8.57 3.05 15.37
CA MET A 1 -9.17 1.90 14.68
C MET A 1 -8.19 1.33 13.66
N ARG A 2 -8.26 0.04 13.40
CA ARG A 2 -7.37 -0.63 12.45
C ARG A 2 -8.16 -1.05 11.21
N TYR A 3 -7.74 -0.55 10.07
CA TYR A 3 -8.35 -0.83 8.76
C TYR A 3 -7.42 -1.72 7.95
N GLY A 4 -8.01 -2.56 7.10
CA GLY A 4 -7.25 -3.42 6.20
C GLY A 4 -7.53 -3.09 4.74
N TYR A 5 -6.53 -3.22 3.89
CA TYR A 5 -6.66 -3.01 2.46
C TYR A 5 -6.01 -4.15 1.70
N GLY A 6 -6.76 -4.73 0.76
CA GLY A 6 -6.27 -5.76 -0.12
C GLY A 6 -6.59 -5.43 -1.57
N ARG A 7 -5.71 -5.85 -2.48
CA ARG A 7 -5.88 -5.61 -3.90
C ARG A 7 -5.51 -6.85 -4.70
N ILE A 8 -6.35 -7.18 -5.67
CA ILE A 8 -6.03 -8.20 -6.67
C ILE A 8 -6.31 -7.65 -8.07
N SER A 9 -5.61 -8.20 -9.07
CA SER A 9 -5.87 -7.91 -10.47
C SER A 9 -6.78 -9.01 -11.02
N THR A 10 -7.95 -8.63 -11.48
CA THR A 10 -8.98 -9.41 -12.19
C THR A 10 -9.22 -10.90 -11.91
N ASP A 11 -10.30 -11.30 -12.25
CA ASP A 11 -11.22 -12.46 -12.41
C ASP A 11 -10.81 -13.85 -11.95
N LYS A 12 -9.55 -14.22 -11.89
CA LYS A 12 -9.13 -15.57 -11.52
C LYS A 12 -8.64 -15.70 -10.08
N GLU A 13 -8.80 -14.64 -9.29
CA GLU A 13 -8.09 -14.55 -8.02
C GLU A 13 -8.99 -14.35 -6.80
N SER A 14 -10.24 -14.86 -6.86
CA SER A 14 -11.11 -14.84 -5.68
C SER A 14 -10.47 -15.53 -4.47
N GLN A 15 -9.69 -16.59 -4.71
CA GLN A 15 -8.97 -17.27 -3.63
C GLN A 15 -7.91 -16.39 -2.97
N ARG A 16 -7.30 -15.49 -3.74
CA ARG A 16 -6.31 -14.56 -3.19
C ARG A 16 -6.97 -13.47 -2.34
N PHE A 17 -8.18 -13.05 -2.71
CA PHE A 17 -8.96 -12.16 -1.85
C PHE A 17 -9.22 -12.79 -0.48
N ASP A 18 -9.68 -14.04 -0.49
CA ASP A 18 -9.96 -14.75 0.76
C ASP A 18 -8.72 -14.84 1.63
N ARG A 19 -7.56 -15.14 1.04
CA ARG A 19 -6.30 -15.21 1.77
C ARG A 19 -5.88 -13.86 2.33
N GLN A 20 -6.02 -12.80 1.56
CA GLN A 20 -5.70 -11.45 2.02
C GLN A 20 -6.65 -11.05 3.13
N GLU A 21 -7.95 -11.29 2.96
CA GLU A 21 -8.95 -10.98 3.98
C GLU A 21 -8.66 -11.71 5.28
N ASP A 22 -8.35 -13.00 5.22
CA ASP A 22 -8.03 -13.80 6.40
C ASP A 22 -6.82 -13.23 7.13
N LYS A 23 -5.75 -12.90 6.41
CA LYS A 23 -4.56 -12.31 7.01
C LYS A 23 -4.85 -10.97 7.66
N LEU A 24 -5.67 -10.15 7.03
CA LEU A 24 -6.05 -8.86 7.58
C LEU A 24 -6.92 -9.01 8.83
N ARG A 25 -7.83 -9.96 8.84
CA ARG A 25 -8.63 -10.25 10.03
C ARG A 25 -7.78 -10.77 11.18
N ASP A 26 -6.83 -11.64 10.86
CA ASP A 26 -5.88 -12.16 11.86
C ASP A 26 -5.02 -11.05 12.45
N ALA A 27 -4.75 -10.01 11.67
CA ALA A 27 -4.01 -8.83 12.14
C ALA A 27 -4.85 -7.88 13.00
N GLY A 28 -6.14 -8.18 13.19
CA GLY A 28 -7.01 -7.39 14.05
C GLY A 28 -7.73 -6.25 13.36
N CYS A 29 -7.85 -6.27 12.03
CA CYS A 29 -8.55 -5.22 11.30
C CYS A 29 -10.06 -5.29 11.57
N GLY A 30 -10.64 -4.16 11.98
CA GLY A 30 -12.07 -4.04 12.23
C GLY A 30 -12.87 -3.85 10.95
N GLU A 31 -12.31 -3.17 9.98
CA GLU A 31 -12.91 -2.99 8.66
C GLU A 31 -11.87 -3.31 7.59
N ILE A 32 -12.30 -3.99 6.54
CA ILE A 32 -11.42 -4.44 5.47
C ILE A 32 -11.99 -3.99 4.13
N TYR A 33 -11.16 -3.35 3.32
CA TYR A 33 -11.51 -2.89 1.99
C TYR A 33 -10.75 -3.72 0.97
N LEU A 34 -11.48 -4.39 0.10
CA LEU A 34 -10.90 -5.25 -0.94
C LEU A 34 -11.20 -4.65 -2.31
N GLU A 35 -10.18 -4.55 -3.14
CA GLU A 35 -10.27 -3.88 -4.43
C GLU A 35 -9.87 -4.80 -5.57
N ARG A 36 -10.70 -4.79 -6.62
CA ARG A 36 -10.37 -5.43 -7.89
C ARG A 36 -9.96 -4.36 -8.87
N VAL A 37 -8.78 -4.51 -9.45
CA VAL A 37 -8.24 -3.53 -10.41
C VAL A 37 -7.89 -4.26 -11.70
N SER A 38 -8.45 -3.80 -12.82
CA SER A 38 -8.04 -4.28 -14.13
C SER A 38 -6.70 -3.67 -14.51
N GLY A 39 -5.94 -4.39 -15.36
CA GLY A 39 -4.52 -4.16 -15.61
C GLY A 39 -4.08 -2.72 -15.91
N THR A 40 -4.95 -1.88 -16.46
CA THR A 40 -4.59 -0.51 -16.86
C THR A 40 -5.27 0.58 -16.03
N SER A 41 -6.17 0.22 -15.14
CA SER A 41 -6.91 1.20 -14.37
C SER A 41 -6.04 1.83 -13.29
N LYS A 42 -5.99 3.16 -13.26
CA LYS A 42 -5.35 3.94 -12.20
C LYS A 42 -6.30 4.24 -11.05
N ARG A 43 -7.59 3.96 -11.24
CA ARG A 43 -8.59 4.24 -10.22
C ARG A 43 -8.60 3.16 -9.15
N LYS A 44 -8.63 3.58 -7.92
CA LYS A 44 -8.71 2.72 -6.74
C LYS A 44 -9.84 3.21 -5.86
N PRO A 45 -11.10 2.97 -6.26
CA PRO A 45 -12.24 3.53 -5.52
C PRO A 45 -12.34 3.04 -4.07
N GLU A 46 -12.00 1.78 -3.81
CA GLU A 46 -12.02 1.28 -2.43
C GLU A 46 -10.94 1.92 -1.57
N LEU A 47 -9.76 2.14 -2.14
CA LEU A 47 -8.70 2.84 -1.44
C LEU A 47 -9.10 4.28 -1.11
N GLU A 48 -9.71 4.97 -2.06
CA GLU A 48 -10.17 6.35 -1.83
C GLU A 48 -11.26 6.41 -0.76
N ARG A 49 -12.18 5.46 -0.75
CA ARG A 49 -13.19 5.36 0.31
C ARG A 49 -12.53 5.15 1.67
N LEU A 50 -11.58 4.23 1.73
CA LEU A 50 -10.83 3.96 2.96
C LEU A 50 -10.10 5.21 3.44
N LEU A 51 -9.42 5.92 2.56
CA LEU A 51 -8.70 7.14 2.92
C LEU A 51 -9.63 8.22 3.46
N SER A 52 -10.87 8.28 2.96
CA SER A 52 -11.86 9.24 3.48
C SER A 52 -12.33 8.92 4.88
N GLU A 53 -12.22 7.66 5.31
CA GLU A 53 -12.64 7.22 6.64
C GLU A 53 -11.52 7.29 7.69
N LEU A 54 -10.26 7.43 7.25
CA LEU A 54 -9.13 7.42 8.15
C LEU A 54 -8.97 8.74 8.90
N HIS A 55 -8.61 8.64 10.18
CA HIS A 55 -8.35 9.78 11.05
C HIS A 55 -7.00 9.63 11.72
N GLU A 56 -6.48 10.71 12.27
CA GLU A 56 -5.22 10.68 13.01
C GLU A 56 -5.25 9.62 14.11
N GLY A 57 -4.19 8.82 14.16
CA GLY A 57 -4.08 7.72 15.13
C GLY A 57 -4.60 6.38 14.62
N ASP A 58 -5.29 6.36 13.50
CA ASP A 58 -5.74 5.10 12.90
C ASP A 58 -4.58 4.34 12.28
N GLU A 59 -4.78 3.04 12.05
CA GLU A 59 -3.79 2.17 11.44
C GLU A 59 -4.35 1.58 10.16
N LEU A 60 -3.52 1.58 9.11
CA LEU A 60 -3.84 0.92 7.84
C LEU A 60 -2.92 -0.28 7.67
N VAL A 61 -3.51 -1.47 7.54
CA VAL A 61 -2.77 -2.72 7.38
C VAL A 61 -2.92 -3.22 5.96
N CYS A 62 -1.81 -3.59 5.33
CA CYS A 62 -1.81 -4.28 4.05
C CYS A 62 -1.01 -5.58 4.18
N VAL A 63 -1.33 -6.56 3.34
CA VAL A 63 -0.60 -7.84 3.35
C VAL A 63 0.83 -7.64 2.86
N SER A 64 0.99 -6.83 1.80
CA SER A 64 2.30 -6.48 1.28
C SER A 64 2.25 -5.10 0.66
N ILE A 65 3.40 -4.43 0.60
CA ILE A 65 3.47 -3.05 0.14
C ILE A 65 3.13 -2.90 -1.34
N ASP A 66 3.34 -3.94 -2.14
CA ASP A 66 3.00 -3.94 -3.56
C ASP A 66 1.50 -3.88 -3.84
N ARG A 67 0.67 -4.11 -2.82
CA ARG A 67 -0.79 -3.95 -2.94
C ARG A 67 -1.23 -2.49 -2.86
N LEU A 68 -0.34 -1.59 -2.44
CA LEU A 68 -0.65 -0.17 -2.31
C LEU A 68 -0.45 0.61 -3.61
N GLY A 69 0.37 0.10 -4.51
CA GLY A 69 0.64 0.76 -5.78
C GLY A 69 1.44 -0.16 -6.70
N ARG A 70 1.50 0.19 -7.97
CA ARG A 70 2.20 -0.59 -8.98
C ARG A 70 3.66 -0.23 -9.11
N SER A 71 4.02 0.98 -8.70
CA SER A 71 5.38 1.47 -8.74
C SER A 71 5.79 1.93 -7.35
N THR A 72 7.08 2.01 -7.11
CA THR A 72 7.59 2.54 -5.85
C THR A 72 7.16 3.99 -5.65
N GLN A 73 7.04 4.75 -6.73
CA GLN A 73 6.58 6.14 -6.66
C GLN A 73 5.14 6.24 -6.13
N GLN A 74 4.23 5.40 -6.63
CA GLN A 74 2.85 5.37 -6.17
C GLN A 74 2.76 4.99 -4.70
N VAL A 75 3.53 3.98 -4.29
CA VAL A 75 3.58 3.55 -2.90
C VAL A 75 4.09 4.68 -2.01
N LEU A 76 5.13 5.37 -2.44
CA LEU A 76 5.72 6.46 -1.67
C LEU A 76 4.74 7.64 -1.50
N GLU A 77 4.04 7.99 -2.57
CA GLU A 77 3.01 9.04 -2.54
C GLU A 77 1.93 8.71 -1.51
N LEU A 78 1.46 7.45 -1.51
CA LEU A 78 0.46 7.02 -0.56
C LEU A 78 0.98 7.05 0.87
N VAL A 79 2.20 6.57 1.10
CA VAL A 79 2.81 6.58 2.42
C VAL A 79 2.95 8.01 2.95
N ASN A 80 3.41 8.93 2.11
CA ASN A 80 3.52 10.34 2.49
C ASN A 80 2.17 10.93 2.84
N ARG A 81 1.14 10.59 2.07
CA ARG A 81 -0.23 11.03 2.35
C ARG A 81 -0.72 10.51 3.69
N LEU A 82 -0.45 9.25 4.01
CA LEU A 82 -0.82 8.65 5.29
C LEU A 82 -0.08 9.31 6.46
N GLU A 83 1.21 9.59 6.29
CA GLU A 83 1.98 10.28 7.33
C GLU A 83 1.42 11.67 7.59
N ASP A 84 1.06 12.41 6.55
CA ASP A 84 0.44 13.73 6.69
C ASP A 84 -0.90 13.66 7.43
N MET A 85 -1.63 12.56 7.28
CA MET A 85 -2.89 12.32 7.97
C MET A 85 -2.71 11.83 9.42
N GLY A 86 -1.48 11.47 9.80
CA GLY A 86 -1.21 10.90 11.12
C GLY A 86 -1.63 9.44 11.23
N VAL A 87 -1.68 8.72 10.11
CA VAL A 87 -2.07 7.31 10.04
C VAL A 87 -0.83 6.43 9.96
N ILE A 88 -0.82 5.35 10.73
CA ILE A 88 0.28 4.39 10.75
C ILE A 88 0.02 3.32 9.71
N LEU A 89 0.99 3.08 8.83
CA LEU A 89 0.93 2.00 7.85
C LEU A 89 1.67 0.78 8.37
N ILE A 90 1.03 -0.38 8.28
CA ILE A 90 1.58 -1.67 8.70
C ILE A 90 1.56 -2.61 7.51
N SER A 91 2.72 -3.17 7.14
CA SER A 91 2.81 -4.18 6.10
C SER A 91 3.17 -5.52 6.73
N LEU A 92 2.34 -6.52 6.50
CA LEU A 92 2.49 -7.83 7.15
C LEU A 92 3.65 -8.64 6.56
N LYS A 93 3.77 -8.67 5.24
CA LYS A 93 4.81 -9.46 4.57
C LYS A 93 6.21 -8.94 4.88
N GLU A 94 6.41 -7.65 4.79
CA GLU A 94 7.70 -7.01 5.05
C GLU A 94 7.95 -6.83 6.54
N GLY A 95 6.90 -6.93 7.35
CA GLY A 95 7.01 -6.85 8.80
C GLY A 95 7.38 -5.48 9.34
N PHE A 96 6.98 -4.40 8.66
CA PHE A 96 7.32 -3.06 9.13
C PHE A 96 6.09 -2.22 9.47
N GLN A 97 6.31 -1.22 10.30
CA GLN A 97 5.35 -0.17 10.64
C GLN A 97 6.02 1.19 10.46
N THR A 98 5.29 2.15 9.89
CA THR A 98 5.88 3.47 9.60
C THR A 98 6.27 4.28 10.83
N ASN A 99 5.73 3.91 12.00
CA ASN A 99 6.08 4.57 13.26
C ASN A 99 7.29 3.97 13.96
N THR A 100 8.04 3.09 13.30
CA THR A 100 9.25 2.47 13.87
C THR A 100 10.49 2.90 13.09
N PRO A 101 11.69 2.88 13.71
CA PRO A 101 12.93 3.17 13.00
C PRO A 101 13.16 2.25 11.81
N GLN A 102 12.81 0.96 11.94
CA GLN A 102 12.94 -0.02 10.87
C GLN A 102 12.04 0.33 9.69
N GLY A 103 10.80 0.75 9.96
CA GLY A 103 9.88 1.18 8.93
C GLY A 103 10.38 2.41 8.19
N ARG A 104 10.92 3.38 8.90
CA ARG A 104 11.50 4.58 8.29
C ARG A 104 12.72 4.25 7.43
N PHE A 105 13.56 3.34 7.89
CA PHE A 105 14.70 2.86 7.12
C PHE A 105 14.24 2.20 5.81
N PHE A 106 13.22 1.35 5.90
CA PHE A 106 12.64 0.70 4.73
C PHE A 106 12.11 1.72 3.72
N LEU A 107 11.39 2.73 4.20
CA LEU A 107 10.84 3.78 3.33
C LEU A 107 11.95 4.59 2.66
N THR A 108 13.06 4.80 3.33
CA THR A 108 14.22 5.48 2.74
C THR A 108 14.76 4.66 1.56
N ILE A 109 14.83 3.34 1.71
CA ILE A 109 15.25 2.45 0.62
C ILE A 109 14.26 2.52 -0.55
N VAL A 110 12.97 2.49 -0.27
CA VAL A 110 11.93 2.60 -1.31
C VAL A 110 12.06 3.93 -2.06
N ALA A 111 12.31 5.02 -1.35
CA ALA A 111 12.52 6.33 -1.96
C ALA A 111 13.74 6.32 -2.89
N ALA A 112 14.83 5.71 -2.47
CA ALA A 112 16.03 5.59 -3.29
C ALA A 112 15.77 4.79 -4.57
N PHE A 113 15.02 3.69 -4.46
CA PHE A 113 14.61 2.91 -5.63
C PHE A 113 13.77 3.73 -6.59
N SER A 114 12.85 4.53 -6.07
CA SER A 114 12.00 5.39 -6.90
C SER A 114 12.83 6.38 -7.71
N GLU A 115 13.82 7.01 -7.09
CA GLU A 115 14.72 7.92 -7.78
C GLU A 115 15.52 7.20 -8.86
N LEU A 116 16.02 6.01 -8.56
CA LEU A 116 16.77 5.21 -9.52
C LEU A 116 15.91 4.83 -10.74
N GLU A 117 14.66 4.43 -10.52
CA GLU A 117 13.73 4.12 -11.61
C GLU A 117 13.52 5.32 -12.53
N VAL A 118 13.38 6.51 -11.97
CA VAL A 118 13.21 7.74 -12.74
C VAL A 118 14.46 8.02 -13.59
N GLU A 119 15.64 7.90 -13.00
CA GLU A 119 16.90 8.10 -13.72
C GLU A 119 17.09 7.09 -14.83
N MET A 120 16.77 5.82 -14.60
CA MET A 120 16.86 4.77 -15.61
C MET A 120 15.91 5.05 -16.78
N CYS A 121 14.70 5.53 -16.50
CA CYS A 121 13.76 5.92 -17.54
C CYS A 121 14.30 7.09 -18.37
N ARG A 122 14.89 8.09 -17.74
CA ARG A 122 15.51 9.22 -18.44
C ARG A 122 16.67 8.77 -19.33
N SER A 123 17.49 7.86 -18.83
CA SER A 123 18.62 7.31 -19.58
C SER A 123 18.13 6.58 -20.84
N ARG A 124 17.04 5.81 -20.73
CA ARG A 124 16.46 5.10 -21.87
C ARG A 124 15.91 6.06 -22.93
N VAL A 125 15.35 7.17 -22.50
CA VAL A 125 14.80 8.18 -23.43
C VAL A 125 15.91 8.90 -24.20
N ARG A 126 17.09 9.06 -23.62
CA ARG A 126 18.21 9.73 -24.24
C ARG A 126 18.94 8.87 -25.29
N ASP A 127 18.83 7.57 -25.18
CA ASP A 127 19.44 6.63 -26.12
C ASP A 127 18.49 6.36 -27.30
#